data_638c5bfb4f4bb21e683e70bb695cf086
#
_entry.id   638c5bfb4f4bb21e683e70bb695cf086
#
_cell.length_a   1.000
_cell.length_b   1.000
_cell.length_c   1.000
_cell.angle_alpha   90.00
_cell.angle_beta   90.00
_cell.angle_gamma   90.00
#
_symmetry.space_group_name_H-M   'P 1'
#
loop_
_entity.id
_entity.type
_entity.pdbx_description
1 polymer ?
#
loop_
_entity_poly.entity_id
_entity_poly.type
_entity_poly.pdbx_seq_one_letter_code
_entity_poly.pdbx_strand_id
1 'polypeptide(L)' 'MTIIDPPYGWQYGFPKPIPEDRKKDVREWLIEQGYPREIVLELGDHFYYRCWEQDEEE' A
#
# COMPACT_ATOMS: atom_id res chain seq x y z
N MET A 1 3.23 -6.22 -12.38
CA MET A 1 2.41 -5.37 -11.53
C MET A 1 3.17 -4.98 -10.26
N THR A 2 2.90 -3.83 -9.74
CA THR A 2 3.57 -3.35 -8.54
C THR A 2 2.77 -3.76 -7.30
N ILE A 3 3.45 -4.37 -6.35
CA ILE A 3 2.81 -4.83 -5.11
C ILE A 3 3.19 -3.87 -3.98
N ILE A 4 2.23 -3.50 -3.16
CA ILE A 4 2.43 -2.60 -2.03
C ILE A 4 2.17 -3.37 -0.73
N ASP A 5 3.10 -3.24 0.21
CA ASP A 5 3.01 -3.93 1.50
C ASP A 5 3.30 -2.95 2.63
N PRO A 6 2.27 -2.30 3.18
CA PRO A 6 2.46 -1.34 4.26
C PRO A 6 2.69 -2.02 5.60
N PRO A 7 3.13 -1.27 6.62
CA PRO A 7 3.32 -1.84 7.96
C PRO A 7 2.00 -2.41 8.49
N TYR A 8 2.07 -3.60 9.05
CA TYR A 8 0.87 -4.30 9.58
C TYR A 8 -0.16 -4.57 8.50
N GLY A 9 0.24 -4.52 7.23
CA GLY A 9 -0.73 -4.66 6.15
C GLY A 9 -1.44 -6.00 6.12
N TRP A 10 -0.79 -7.04 6.64
CA TRP A 10 -1.39 -8.37 6.64
C TRP A 10 -2.74 -8.40 7.37
N GLN A 11 -2.95 -7.47 8.30
CA GLN A 11 -4.21 -7.39 9.03
C GLN A 11 -5.33 -6.79 8.18
N TYR A 12 -4.97 -6.17 7.08
CA TYR A 12 -5.93 -5.43 6.25
C TYR A 12 -5.97 -5.93 4.82
N GLY A 13 -5.46 -7.11 4.59
CA GLY A 13 -5.54 -7.72 3.28
C GLY A 13 -4.37 -7.42 2.34
N PHE A 14 -3.32 -6.83 2.86
CA PHE A 14 -2.12 -6.58 2.06
C PHE A 14 -1.17 -7.77 2.20
N PRO A 15 -0.20 -7.89 1.29
CA PRO A 15 0.11 -6.99 0.17
C PRO A 15 -0.91 -7.09 -0.96
N LYS A 16 -1.04 -5.99 -1.72
CA LYS A 16 -1.97 -5.92 -2.83
C LYS A 16 -1.32 -5.23 -4.01
N PRO A 17 -1.75 -5.56 -5.23
CA PRO A 17 -1.27 -4.83 -6.40
C PRO A 17 -1.93 -3.46 -6.49
N ILE A 18 -1.14 -2.46 -6.87
CA ILE A 18 -1.64 -1.10 -7.00
C ILE A 18 -1.77 -0.76 -8.49
N PRO A 19 -2.86 -0.11 -8.91
CA PRO A 19 -3.00 0.34 -10.29
C PRO A 19 -1.95 1.38 -10.65
N GLU A 20 -1.56 1.41 -11.92
CA GLU A 20 -0.54 2.35 -12.38
C GLU A 20 -0.91 3.80 -12.08
N ASP A 21 -2.19 4.14 -12.28
CA ASP A 21 -2.61 5.50 -12.09
C ASP A 21 -2.75 5.91 -10.63
N ARG A 22 -2.56 4.98 -9.71
CA ARG A 22 -2.65 5.29 -8.28
C ARG A 22 -1.28 5.30 -7.60
N LYS A 23 -0.22 5.07 -8.34
CA LYS A 23 1.13 5.03 -7.74
C LYS A 23 1.56 6.38 -7.20
N LYS A 24 0.92 7.46 -7.62
CA LYS A 24 1.27 8.80 -7.17
C LYS A 24 0.70 9.13 -5.80
N ASP A 25 -0.38 8.45 -5.40
CA ASP A 25 -1.03 8.73 -4.14
C ASP A 25 -1.26 7.44 -3.35
N VAL A 26 -0.15 6.75 -3.07
CA VAL A 26 -0.19 5.45 -2.41
C VAL A 26 -0.92 5.52 -1.07
N ARG A 27 -0.66 6.58 -0.29
CA ARG A 27 -1.29 6.70 1.03
C ARG A 27 -2.80 6.76 0.91
N GLU A 28 -3.32 7.57 -0.01
CA GLU A 28 -4.76 7.67 -0.21
C GLU A 28 -5.32 6.35 -0.70
N TRP A 29 -4.61 5.71 -1.62
CA TRP A 29 -5.04 4.43 -2.13
C TRP A 29 -5.12 3.38 -1.03
N LEU A 30 -4.15 3.36 -0.12
CA LEU A 30 -4.16 2.42 0.99
C LEU A 30 -5.41 2.61 1.85
N ILE A 31 -5.73 3.86 2.15
CA ILE A 31 -6.91 4.17 2.96
C ILE A 31 -8.18 3.70 2.25
N GLU A 32 -8.25 3.90 0.95
CA GLU A 32 -9.40 3.43 0.18
C GLU A 32 -9.54 1.92 0.23
N GLN A 33 -8.42 1.21 0.38
CA GLN A 33 -8.45 -0.25 0.44
C GLN A 33 -8.72 -0.79 1.83
N GLY A 34 -8.96 0.09 2.80
CA GLY A 34 -9.29 -0.33 4.15
C GLY A 34 -8.17 -0.19 5.15
N TYR A 35 -7.03 0.36 4.73
CA TYR A 35 -5.92 0.57 5.64
C TYR A 35 -6.25 1.73 6.59
N PRO A 36 -5.97 1.60 7.90
CA PRO A 36 -6.36 2.64 8.85
C PRO A 36 -5.63 3.94 8.59
N ARG A 37 -6.41 5.02 8.47
CA ARG A 37 -5.83 6.35 8.32
C ARG A 37 -4.96 6.72 9.51
N GLU A 38 -5.32 6.21 10.68
CA GLU A 38 -4.61 6.53 11.91
C GLU A 38 -3.14 6.12 11.85
N ILE A 39 -2.85 4.98 11.23
CA ILE A 39 -1.47 4.53 11.11
C ILE A 39 -0.70 5.46 10.20
N VAL A 40 -1.31 5.87 9.09
CA VAL A 40 -0.67 6.79 8.16
C VAL A 40 -0.36 8.11 8.85
N LEU A 41 -1.32 8.64 9.59
CA LEU A 41 -1.13 9.92 10.27
C LEU A 41 -0.12 9.83 11.40
N GLU A 42 -0.15 8.72 12.14
CA GLU A 42 0.76 8.55 13.27
C GLU A 42 2.20 8.51 12.82
N LEU A 43 2.47 7.82 11.73
CA LEU A 43 3.83 7.73 11.20
C LEU A 43 4.24 8.99 10.46
N GLY A 44 3.26 9.71 9.91
CA GLY A 44 3.53 10.98 9.27
C GLY A 44 4.61 10.87 8.21
N ASP A 45 5.66 11.71 8.34
CA ASP A 45 6.75 11.71 7.38
C ASP A 45 7.59 10.45 7.46
N HIS A 46 7.44 9.68 8.50
CA HIS A 46 8.16 8.42 8.66
C HIS A 46 7.40 7.24 8.09
N PHE A 47 6.26 7.48 7.50
CA PHE A 47 5.48 6.40 6.91
C PHE A 47 6.24 5.79 5.76
N TYR A 48 6.26 4.47 5.72
CA TYR A 48 6.96 3.74 4.68
C TYR A 48 6.13 2.53 4.30
N TYR A 49 6.48 1.95 3.18
CA TYR A 49 5.86 0.71 2.74
C TYR A 49 6.86 0.00 1.84
N ARG A 50 6.69 -1.30 1.75
CA ARG A 50 7.52 -2.10 0.86
C ARG A 50 6.81 -2.19 -0.48
N CYS A 51 7.59 -2.18 -1.54
CA CYS A 51 7.01 -2.36 -2.86
C CYS A 51 7.99 -3.12 -3.74
N TRP A 52 7.43 -3.88 -4.65
CA TRP A 52 8.26 -4.63 -5.60
C TRP A 52 7.43 -4.93 -6.81
N GLU A 53 8.13 -5.26 -7.92
CA GLU A 53 7.48 -5.67 -9.14
C GLU A 53 7.30 -7.17 -9.11
N GLN A 54 6.10 -7.61 -9.41
CA GLN A 54 5.79 -9.02 -9.46
C GLN A 54 5.38 -9.37 -10.88
N ASP A 55 6.00 -10.39 -11.44
CA ASP A 55 5.65 -10.84 -12.77
C ASP A 55 4.27 -11.46 -12.75
N GLU A 56 3.52 -11.17 -13.81
CA GLU A 56 2.21 -11.79 -13.96
C GLU A 56 2.39 -13.11 -14.69
N GLU A 57 1.90 -14.18 -14.06
CA GLU A 57 1.97 -15.51 -14.63
C GLU A 57 0.64 -15.85 -15.23
N GLU A 58 0.69 -16.42 -16.42
CA GLU A 58 -0.51 -16.84 -17.12
C GLU A 58 -0.93 -18.23 -16.74
#